data_865d7957b74b7bf06570d5695829df11
#
_entry.id   865d7957b74b7bf06570d5695829df11
#
_cell.length_a   1.000
_cell.length_b   1.000
_cell.length_c   1.000
_cell.angle_alpha   90.00
_cell.angle_beta   90.00
_cell.angle_gamma   90.00
#
_symmetry.space_group_name_H-M   'P 1'
#
loop_
_entity.id
_entity.type
_entity.pdbx_description
1 polymer ?
#
loop_
_entity_poly.entity_id
_entity_poly.type
_entity_poly.pdbx_seq_one_letter_code
_entity_poly.pdbx_strand_id
1 'polypeptide(L)'
;GEADSKDIPTANTYENRLTEMITTLRSELNADHVPFIAGELGHFLQHHGQCVYFTSINQTLRTLNVPLYACAKAKGLTDIGDDVHFDGPSLREFGRRYATHYLQVAH
;
A
#
# COMPACT_ATOMS: atom_id res chain seq x y z
N GLY A 1 2.36 -6.54 2.70
CA GLY A 1 1.92 -6.44 1.32
C GLY A 1 2.54 -7.48 0.41
N GLU A 2 3.88 -7.50 0.26
CA GLU A 2 4.55 -8.44 -0.66
C GLU A 2 4.28 -9.90 -0.28
N ALA A 3 4.31 -10.20 1.02
CA ALA A 3 4.01 -11.56 1.48
C ALA A 3 2.58 -11.99 1.14
N ASP A 4 1.64 -11.04 1.15
CA ASP A 4 0.24 -11.31 0.84
C ASP A 4 0.01 -11.58 -0.65
N SER A 5 0.95 -11.20 -1.51
CA SER A 5 0.85 -11.36 -2.96
C SER A 5 1.34 -12.72 -3.47
N LYS A 6 1.77 -13.62 -2.58
CA LYS A 6 2.39 -14.89 -2.97
C LYS A 6 1.41 -16.01 -3.24
N ASP A 7 0.21 -15.97 -2.67
CA ASP A 7 -0.81 -17.00 -2.90
C ASP A 7 -2.23 -16.39 -2.97
N ILE A 8 -3.14 -17.13 -3.59
CA ILE A 8 -4.52 -16.67 -3.79
C ILE A 8 -5.30 -16.51 -2.48
N PRO A 9 -5.30 -17.48 -1.54
CA PRO A 9 -6.07 -17.33 -0.30
C PRO A 9 -5.65 -16.09 0.49
N THR A 10 -4.35 -15.83 0.59
CA THR A 10 -3.84 -14.67 1.31
C THR A 10 -4.19 -13.37 0.60
N ALA A 11 -4.07 -13.32 -0.74
CA ALA A 11 -4.44 -12.15 -1.52
C ALA A 11 -5.95 -11.87 -1.43
N ASN A 12 -6.78 -12.92 -1.48
CA ASN A 12 -8.25 -12.77 -1.44
C ASN A 12 -8.77 -12.29 -0.09
N THR A 13 -8.04 -12.50 1.00
CA THR A 13 -8.43 -12.04 2.35
C THR A 13 -7.81 -10.70 2.72
N TYR A 14 -6.98 -10.14 1.86
CA TYR A 14 -6.19 -8.94 2.17
C TYR A 14 -7.06 -7.73 2.50
N GLU A 15 -8.12 -7.50 1.73
CA GLU A 15 -9.01 -6.35 1.93
C GLU A 15 -9.62 -6.36 3.35
N ASN A 16 -10.16 -7.50 3.78
CA ASN A 16 -10.78 -7.61 5.10
C ASN A 16 -9.75 -7.45 6.21
N ARG A 17 -8.56 -8.05 6.05
CA ARG A 17 -7.49 -7.95 7.06
C ARG A 17 -6.96 -6.52 7.16
N LEU A 18 -6.79 -5.83 6.03
CA LEU A 18 -6.33 -4.45 6.01
C LEU A 18 -7.37 -3.51 6.64
N THR A 19 -8.63 -3.67 6.29
CA THR A 19 -9.73 -2.87 6.86
C THR A 19 -9.79 -3.06 8.37
N GLU A 20 -9.73 -4.29 8.85
CA GLU A 20 -9.75 -4.61 10.28
C GLU A 20 -8.54 -3.99 10.99
N MET A 21 -7.36 -4.10 10.41
CA MET A 21 -6.14 -3.51 10.98
C MET A 21 -6.27 -1.99 11.14
N ILE A 22 -6.72 -1.30 10.11
CA ILE A 22 -6.89 0.16 10.14
C ILE A 22 -7.91 0.56 11.20
N THR A 23 -9.05 -0.12 11.24
CA THR A 23 -10.13 0.15 12.20
C THR A 23 -9.65 -0.05 13.63
N THR A 24 -8.98 -1.17 13.89
CA THR A 24 -8.45 -1.50 15.21
C THR A 24 -7.39 -0.48 15.66
N LEU A 25 -6.46 -0.14 14.76
CA LEU A 25 -5.38 0.81 15.05
C LEU A 25 -5.95 2.19 15.40
N ARG A 26 -6.92 2.67 14.64
CA ARG A 26 -7.58 3.95 14.90
C ARG A 26 -8.31 3.95 16.25
N SER A 27 -8.99 2.87 16.56
CA SER A 27 -9.71 2.74 17.83
C SER A 27 -8.75 2.75 19.02
N GLU A 28 -7.69 1.94 18.95
CA GLU A 28 -6.71 1.82 20.04
C GLU A 28 -5.92 3.11 20.28
N LEU A 29 -5.67 3.88 19.23
CA LEU A 29 -4.90 5.13 19.34
C LEU A 29 -5.77 6.38 19.46
N ASN A 30 -7.10 6.24 19.52
CA ASN A 30 -8.03 7.38 19.44
C ASN A 30 -7.75 8.26 18.23
N ALA A 31 -7.48 7.63 17.07
CA ALA A 31 -7.03 8.30 15.85
C ALA A 31 -8.08 8.27 14.73
N ASP A 32 -9.37 8.31 15.08
CA ASP A 32 -10.47 8.20 14.09
C ASP A 32 -10.46 9.34 13.07
N HIS A 33 -9.90 10.49 13.44
CA HIS A 33 -9.82 11.67 12.57
C HIS A 33 -8.46 11.84 11.91
N VAL A 34 -7.56 10.86 12.03
CA VAL A 34 -6.22 10.90 11.44
C VAL A 34 -6.25 10.20 10.09
N PRO A 35 -5.77 10.85 9.01
CA PRO A 35 -5.66 10.20 7.72
C PRO A 35 -4.77 8.96 7.77
N PHE A 36 -5.16 7.94 7.02
CA PHE A 36 -4.34 6.75 6.81
C PHE A 36 -3.92 6.71 5.33
N ILE A 37 -2.62 6.79 5.09
CA ILE A 37 -2.09 6.74 3.73
C ILE A 37 -1.34 5.42 3.57
N ALA A 38 -1.79 4.61 2.63
CA ALA A 38 -1.11 3.39 2.24
C ALA A 38 -0.31 3.61 0.97
N GLY A 39 0.67 2.76 0.71
CA GLY A 39 1.42 2.78 -0.54
C GLY A 39 1.23 1.49 -1.31
N GLU A 40 1.16 1.59 -2.63
CA GLU A 40 1.17 0.42 -3.49
C GLU A 40 2.47 -0.37 -3.35
N LEU A 41 2.41 -1.65 -3.68
CA LEU A 41 3.61 -2.45 -3.92
C LEU A 41 4.28 -1.98 -5.21
N GLY A 42 5.60 -2.10 -5.29
CA GLY A 42 6.34 -1.72 -6.48
C GLY A 42 5.95 -2.53 -7.70
N HIS A 43 5.82 -1.86 -8.84
CA HIS A 43 5.43 -2.51 -10.10
C HIS A 43 6.53 -3.44 -10.63
N PHE A 44 7.78 -3.29 -10.15
CA PHE A 44 8.88 -4.22 -10.45
C PHE A 44 8.62 -5.64 -9.92
N LEU A 45 7.65 -5.84 -9.02
CA LEU A 45 7.26 -7.17 -8.57
C LEU A 45 6.75 -8.07 -9.70
N GLN A 46 6.39 -7.49 -10.86
CA GLN A 46 6.04 -8.28 -12.04
C GLN A 46 7.16 -9.22 -12.47
N HIS A 47 8.41 -8.90 -12.13
CA HIS A 47 9.58 -9.71 -12.45
C HIS A 47 9.95 -10.69 -11.34
N HIS A 48 9.29 -10.61 -10.18
CA HIS A 48 9.55 -11.48 -9.04
C HIS A 48 8.73 -12.77 -9.17
N GLY A 49 9.40 -13.92 -9.13
CA GLY A 49 8.75 -15.21 -9.38
C GLY A 49 7.72 -15.66 -8.33
N GLN A 50 7.68 -15.02 -7.15
CA GLN A 50 6.79 -15.43 -6.06
C GLN A 50 5.64 -14.46 -5.79
N CYS A 51 5.81 -13.18 -6.06
CA CYS A 51 4.80 -12.17 -5.75
C CYS A 51 3.81 -11.97 -6.91
N VAL A 52 3.26 -13.06 -7.42
CA VAL A 52 2.48 -13.07 -8.66
C VAL A 52 1.11 -12.40 -8.55
N TYR A 53 0.60 -12.20 -7.33
CA TYR A 53 -0.70 -11.58 -7.09
C TYR A 53 -0.58 -10.12 -6.64
N PHE A 54 0.56 -9.47 -6.87
CA PHE A 54 0.78 -8.08 -6.41
C PHE A 54 -0.22 -7.10 -7.02
N THR A 55 -0.69 -7.34 -8.25
CA THR A 55 -1.69 -6.47 -8.88
C THR A 55 -3.02 -6.50 -8.14
N SER A 56 -3.41 -7.66 -7.62
CA SER A 56 -4.60 -7.81 -6.79
C SER A 56 -4.46 -7.03 -5.47
N ILE A 57 -3.29 -7.12 -4.84
CA ILE A 57 -3.01 -6.35 -3.62
C ILE A 57 -3.06 -4.85 -3.91
N ASN A 58 -2.43 -4.40 -4.99
CA ASN A 58 -2.44 -2.99 -5.36
C ASN A 58 -3.85 -2.49 -5.68
N GLN A 59 -4.67 -3.32 -6.33
CA GLN A 59 -6.05 -2.95 -6.59
C GLN A 59 -6.82 -2.75 -5.29
N THR A 60 -6.66 -3.65 -4.33
CA THR A 60 -7.26 -3.51 -3.00
C THR A 60 -6.79 -2.22 -2.31
N LEU A 61 -5.48 -1.94 -2.35
CA LEU A 61 -4.92 -0.73 -1.75
C LEU A 61 -5.51 0.54 -2.37
N ARG A 62 -5.71 0.58 -3.70
CA ARG A 62 -6.27 1.73 -4.38
C ARG A 62 -7.76 1.93 -4.14
N THR A 63 -8.51 0.85 -3.94
CA THR A 63 -9.98 0.88 -3.91
C THR A 63 -10.56 0.68 -2.51
N LEU A 64 -9.73 0.57 -1.49
CA LEU A 64 -10.19 0.35 -0.12
C LEU A 64 -11.14 1.46 0.32
N ASN A 65 -12.31 1.07 0.84
CA ASN A 65 -13.35 2.02 1.24
C ASN A 65 -13.39 2.15 2.77
N VAL A 66 -12.48 2.96 3.30
CA VAL A 66 -12.50 3.36 4.71
C VAL A 66 -12.37 4.88 4.81
N PRO A 67 -12.92 5.52 5.86
CA PRO A 67 -12.85 6.98 5.98
C PRO A 67 -11.41 7.50 6.08
N LEU A 68 -11.15 8.69 5.55
CA LEU A 68 -9.89 9.39 5.64
C LEU A 68 -8.71 8.50 5.18
N TYR A 69 -8.89 7.85 4.03
CA TYR A 69 -7.91 6.94 3.46
C TYR A 69 -7.52 7.38 2.06
N ALA A 70 -6.25 7.24 1.73
CA ALA A 70 -5.76 7.37 0.35
C ALA A 70 -4.60 6.40 0.12
N CYS A 71 -4.34 6.12 -1.15
CA CYS A 71 -3.24 5.25 -1.55
C CYS A 71 -2.27 5.99 -2.45
N ALA A 72 -0.99 6.02 -2.05
CA ALA A 72 0.08 6.54 -2.89
C ALA A 72 0.46 5.49 -3.94
N LYS A 73 0.52 5.90 -5.20
CA LYS A 73 0.82 5.00 -6.31
C LYS A 73 2.34 4.80 -6.45
N ALA A 74 2.72 3.59 -6.85
CA ALA A 74 4.12 3.23 -7.05
C ALA A 74 4.57 3.33 -8.51
N LYS A 75 3.71 3.80 -9.42
CA LYS A 75 4.02 3.88 -10.85
C LYS A 75 5.33 4.64 -11.10
N GLY A 76 6.23 4.05 -11.87
CA GLY A 76 7.49 4.67 -12.24
C GLY A 76 8.61 4.55 -11.22
N LEU A 77 8.33 4.01 -10.03
CA LEU A 77 9.36 3.79 -9.02
C LEU A 77 10.17 2.54 -9.33
N THR A 78 11.44 2.55 -8.92
CA THR A 78 12.40 1.50 -9.26
C THR A 78 12.94 0.80 -8.03
N ASP A 79 13.54 -0.36 -8.24
CA ASP A 79 14.07 -1.23 -7.19
C ASP A 79 15.60 -1.18 -7.09
N ILE A 80 16.13 -1.81 -6.04
CA ILE A 80 17.58 -1.90 -5.80
C ILE A 80 18.25 -2.99 -6.64
N GLY A 81 17.50 -3.70 -7.51
CA GLY A 81 17.99 -4.80 -8.32
C GLY A 81 17.49 -6.17 -7.88
N ASP A 82 16.63 -6.25 -6.87
CA ASP A 82 16.09 -7.50 -6.33
C ASP A 82 14.63 -7.77 -6.70
N ASP A 83 14.01 -6.89 -7.48
CA ASP A 83 12.60 -6.94 -7.88
C ASP A 83 11.61 -6.86 -6.71
N VAL A 84 12.05 -6.43 -5.53
CA VAL A 84 11.21 -6.40 -4.30
C VAL A 84 11.28 -5.07 -3.57
N HIS A 85 12.47 -4.51 -3.38
CA HIS A 85 12.68 -3.35 -2.53
C HIS A 85 12.94 -2.08 -3.34
N PHE A 86 12.28 -0.99 -2.97
CA PHE A 86 12.49 0.31 -3.60
C PHE A 86 13.92 0.81 -3.39
N ASP A 87 14.49 1.46 -4.41
CA ASP A 87 15.75 2.17 -4.25
C ASP A 87 15.58 3.50 -3.51
N GLY A 88 16.70 4.13 -3.13
CA GLY A 88 16.69 5.37 -2.36
C GLY A 88 15.94 6.53 -3.04
N PRO A 89 16.24 6.85 -4.31
CA PRO A 89 15.50 7.90 -5.02
C PRO A 89 13.99 7.63 -5.08
N SER A 90 13.58 6.38 -5.28
CA SER A 90 12.18 5.99 -5.33
C SER A 90 11.51 6.12 -3.98
N LEU A 91 12.20 5.78 -2.89
CA LEU A 91 11.67 5.98 -1.54
C LEU A 91 11.40 7.46 -1.25
N ARG A 92 12.31 8.36 -1.68
CA ARG A 92 12.12 9.79 -1.51
C ARG A 92 10.91 10.30 -2.31
N GLU A 93 10.77 9.86 -3.55
CA GLU A 93 9.61 10.20 -4.38
C GLU A 93 8.32 9.64 -3.79
N PHE A 94 8.36 8.41 -3.29
CA PHE A 94 7.20 7.80 -2.64
C PHE A 94 6.78 8.61 -1.41
N GLY A 95 7.74 9.07 -0.62
CA GLY A 95 7.47 9.95 0.51
C GLY A 95 6.76 11.23 0.10
N ARG A 96 7.17 11.86 -1.00
CA ARG A 96 6.47 13.03 -1.55
C ARG A 96 5.03 12.72 -1.94
N ARG A 97 4.80 11.58 -2.55
CA ARG A 97 3.45 11.14 -2.93
C ARG A 97 2.58 10.89 -1.70
N TYR A 98 3.13 10.28 -0.65
CA TYR A 98 2.44 10.10 0.63
C TYR A 98 2.03 11.45 1.21
N ALA A 99 2.94 12.42 1.25
CA ALA A 99 2.67 13.75 1.79
C ALA A 99 1.58 14.48 1.00
N THR A 100 1.60 14.38 -0.32
CA THR A 100 0.58 14.96 -1.18
C THR A 100 -0.80 14.39 -0.86
N HIS A 101 -0.91 13.08 -0.76
CA HIS A 101 -2.18 12.43 -0.41
C HIS A 101 -2.63 12.79 1.00
N TYR A 102 -1.71 12.84 1.95
CA TYR A 102 -2.04 13.25 3.32
C TYR A 102 -2.68 14.64 3.34
N LEU A 103 -2.07 15.61 2.67
CA LEU A 103 -2.59 16.97 2.62
C LEU A 103 -3.97 17.04 1.96
N GLN A 104 -4.22 16.24 0.93
CA GLN A 104 -5.52 16.18 0.26
C GLN A 104 -6.61 15.58 1.17
N VAL A 105 -6.28 14.53 1.90
CA VAL A 105 -7.23 13.83 2.77
C VAL A 105 -7.50 14.62 4.06
N ALA A 106 -6.49 15.30 4.59
CA ALA A 106 -6.61 16.07 5.85
C ALA A 106 -7.48 17.32 5.69
N HIS A 107 -7.74 17.75 4.48
CA HIS A 107 -8.56 18.90 4.17
C HIS A 107 -9.83 18.46 3.44
#